data_12d18b417ef3db6010f3dafa42ed5275
#
_entry.id   12d18b417ef3db6010f3dafa42ed5275
#
_cell.length_a   1.000
_cell.length_b   1.000
_cell.length_c   1.000
_cell.angle_alpha   90.00
_cell.angle_beta   90.00
_cell.angle_gamma   90.00
#
_symmetry.space_group_name_H-M   'P 1'
#
loop_
_entity.id
_entity.type
_entity.pdbx_description
1 polymer ?
#
loop_
_entity_poly.entity_id
_entity_poly.type
_entity_poly.pdbx_seq_one_letter_code
_entity_poly.pdbx_strand_id
1 'polypeptide(L)'
;MVSYRLFASGLPKGQHFTLWTWVLGSDPEAVADAFINPEGLIVNKLGDARHKEEPIDVRAVAGRGEKKRFAITSDDWTLQAFAEAVPFPIEQTVNGCHLWVEMSAPNYQGVVVRGSGFQPSESLTVDLASGAEGGKQQLNATPEGTYTAAILPSVKGKKSGKASVTISTPKCSVAVQFPWGDGSYRIQ
;
A
#
# COMPACT_ATOMS: atom_id res chain seq x y z
N MET A 1 5.69 10.69 -10.50
CA MET A 1 6.60 9.53 -10.72
C MET A 1 7.41 9.34 -9.45
N VAL A 2 7.55 8.11 -8.98
CA VAL A 2 8.31 7.75 -7.78
C VAL A 2 9.43 6.80 -8.19
N SER A 3 10.61 6.96 -7.59
CA SER A 3 11.75 6.05 -7.79
C SER A 3 11.98 5.26 -6.51
N TYR A 4 12.21 3.97 -6.65
CA TYR A 4 12.48 3.04 -5.56
C TYR A 4 13.88 2.47 -5.71
N ARG A 5 14.63 2.48 -4.61
CA ARG A 5 15.82 1.65 -4.42
C ARG A 5 15.47 0.52 -3.48
N LEU A 6 15.80 -0.69 -3.90
CA LEU A 6 15.41 -1.89 -3.19
C LEU A 6 16.62 -2.51 -2.50
N PHE A 7 16.40 -2.99 -1.28
CA PHE A 7 17.39 -3.73 -0.52
C PHE A 7 16.83 -5.09 -0.14
N ALA A 8 17.66 -6.11 -0.21
CA ALA A 8 17.31 -7.47 0.19
C ALA A 8 18.23 -7.94 1.32
N SER A 9 17.65 -8.61 2.31
CA SER A 9 18.37 -9.27 3.40
C SER A 9 18.07 -10.77 3.40
N GLY A 10 19.01 -11.57 3.91
CA GLY A 10 18.83 -13.02 4.02
C GLY A 10 18.97 -13.81 2.71
N LEU A 11 19.24 -13.13 1.60
CA LEU A 11 19.51 -13.78 0.32
C LEU A 11 21.02 -13.80 0.00
N PRO A 12 21.50 -14.79 -0.79
CA PRO A 12 22.89 -14.87 -1.20
C PRO A 12 23.35 -13.64 -1.97
N LYS A 13 24.56 -13.17 -1.67
CA LYS A 13 25.22 -12.08 -2.39
C LYS A 13 25.84 -12.58 -3.68
N GLY A 14 25.84 -11.76 -4.73
CA GLY A 14 26.46 -12.08 -6.01
C GLY A 14 25.72 -13.11 -6.87
N GLN A 15 24.66 -13.72 -6.37
CA GLN A 15 23.82 -14.61 -7.15
C GLN A 15 22.89 -13.80 -8.07
N HIS A 16 22.55 -14.37 -9.24
CA HIS A 16 21.58 -13.80 -10.17
C HIS A 16 20.15 -14.03 -9.68
N PHE A 17 19.31 -13.01 -9.88
CA PHE A 17 17.88 -13.00 -9.61
C PHE A 17 17.16 -12.25 -10.72
N THR A 18 15.85 -12.47 -10.82
CA THR A 18 14.93 -11.63 -11.60
C THR A 18 14.15 -10.69 -10.66
N LEU A 19 14.14 -9.40 -10.96
CA LEU A 19 13.33 -8.41 -10.27
C LEU A 19 11.98 -8.27 -10.97
N TRP A 20 10.90 -8.39 -10.20
CA TRP A 20 9.52 -8.26 -10.64
C TRP A 20 8.85 -7.06 -9.99
N THR A 21 7.89 -6.44 -10.69
CA THR A 21 7.01 -5.42 -10.13
C THR A 21 5.59 -5.59 -10.64
N TRP A 22 4.61 -5.20 -9.80
CA TRP A 22 3.20 -5.14 -10.21
C TRP A 22 2.39 -4.22 -9.29
N VAL A 23 1.19 -3.93 -9.73
CA VAL A 23 0.15 -3.23 -8.96
C VAL A 23 -1.06 -4.12 -8.79
N LEU A 24 -1.99 -3.72 -7.96
CA LEU A 24 -3.24 -4.45 -7.77
C LEU A 24 -4.02 -4.55 -9.09
N GLY A 25 -4.42 -5.77 -9.45
CA GLY A 25 -5.17 -6.06 -10.68
C GLY A 25 -4.31 -6.20 -11.94
N SER A 26 -2.98 -6.20 -11.82
CA SER A 26 -2.06 -6.58 -12.91
C SER A 26 -1.27 -7.82 -12.55
N ASP A 27 -0.79 -8.52 -13.58
CA ASP A 27 0.16 -9.61 -13.40
C ASP A 27 1.56 -9.08 -13.03
N PRO A 28 2.40 -9.88 -12.33
CA PRO A 28 3.80 -9.58 -12.13
C PRO A 28 4.54 -9.43 -13.47
N GLU A 29 5.33 -8.38 -13.61
CA GLU A 29 6.16 -8.10 -14.77
C GLU A 29 7.63 -8.14 -14.37
N ALA A 30 8.46 -8.90 -15.12
CA ALA A 30 9.90 -8.90 -14.96
C ALA A 30 10.46 -7.58 -15.51
N VAL A 31 11.16 -6.84 -14.66
CA VAL A 31 11.66 -5.49 -15.02
C VAL A 31 13.17 -5.43 -15.19
N ALA A 32 13.93 -6.34 -14.59
CA ALA A 32 15.38 -6.37 -14.71
C ALA A 32 15.98 -7.72 -14.25
N ASP A 33 17.13 -8.05 -14.80
CA ASP A 33 18.10 -8.94 -14.17
C ASP A 33 18.71 -8.21 -12.97
N ALA A 34 18.93 -8.92 -11.88
CA ALA A 34 19.32 -8.34 -10.62
C ALA A 34 20.36 -9.15 -9.88
N PHE A 35 21.22 -8.48 -9.14
CA PHE A 35 22.17 -9.06 -8.19
C PHE A 35 22.04 -8.35 -6.85
N ILE A 36 22.46 -9.01 -5.79
CA ILE A 36 22.51 -8.39 -4.45
C ILE A 36 23.98 -8.12 -4.12
N ASN A 37 24.33 -6.87 -3.93
CA ASN A 37 25.69 -6.48 -3.55
C ASN A 37 25.99 -6.79 -2.07
N PRO A 38 27.23 -6.62 -1.58
CA PRO A 38 27.58 -6.88 -0.19
C PRO A 38 26.76 -6.11 0.84
N GLU A 39 26.29 -4.90 0.52
CA GLU A 39 25.48 -4.04 1.37
C GLU A 39 23.98 -4.43 1.35
N GLY A 40 23.59 -5.34 0.46
CA GLY A 40 22.21 -5.77 0.28
C GLY A 40 21.42 -4.94 -0.74
N LEU A 41 22.03 -3.99 -1.42
CA LEU A 41 21.41 -3.21 -2.48
C LEU A 41 21.17 -4.08 -3.70
N ILE A 42 20.00 -3.94 -4.34
CA ILE A 42 19.67 -4.62 -5.59
C ILE A 42 20.26 -3.79 -6.75
N VAL A 43 21.13 -4.42 -7.54
CA VAL A 43 21.87 -3.82 -8.64
C VAL A 43 21.66 -4.62 -9.93
N ASN A 44 21.71 -3.97 -11.09
CA ASN A 44 21.66 -4.66 -12.39
C ASN A 44 23.02 -5.27 -12.76
N LYS A 45 24.10 -4.78 -12.17
CA LYS A 45 25.46 -5.24 -12.37
C LYS A 45 26.27 -5.07 -11.09
N LEU A 46 27.01 -6.11 -10.73
CA LEU A 46 27.99 -6.03 -9.63
C LEU A 46 29.20 -5.21 -10.09
N GLY A 47 29.72 -4.40 -9.16
CA GLY A 47 30.97 -3.69 -9.37
C GLY A 47 32.16 -4.66 -9.47
N ASP A 48 33.13 -4.30 -10.32
CA ASP A 48 34.43 -4.98 -10.41
C ASP A 48 35.57 -3.93 -10.45
N ALA A 49 36.81 -4.38 -10.63
CA ALA A 49 37.97 -3.49 -10.64
C ALA A 49 37.92 -2.41 -11.77
N ARG A 50 37.08 -2.57 -12.76
CA ARG A 50 36.98 -1.68 -13.95
C ARG A 50 35.64 -0.98 -14.08
N HIS A 51 34.58 -1.52 -13.46
CA HIS A 51 33.21 -1.05 -13.62
C HIS A 51 32.59 -0.79 -12.24
N LYS A 52 31.89 0.32 -12.12
CA LYS A 52 31.08 0.62 -10.93
C LYS A 52 29.79 -0.20 -10.94
N GLU A 53 29.28 -0.45 -9.74
CA GLU A 53 27.93 -0.98 -9.57
C GLU A 53 26.90 -0.04 -10.19
N GLU A 54 25.85 -0.66 -10.72
CA GLU A 54 24.70 0.08 -11.27
C GLU A 54 23.44 -0.29 -10.44
N PRO A 55 23.04 0.56 -9.48
CA PRO A 55 21.80 0.37 -8.74
C PRO A 55 20.59 0.35 -9.67
N ILE A 56 19.64 -0.53 -9.39
CA ILE A 56 18.35 -0.53 -10.09
C ILE A 56 17.44 0.52 -9.45
N ASP A 57 17.12 1.57 -10.20
CA ASP A 57 16.10 2.55 -9.85
C ASP A 57 14.78 2.18 -10.54
N VAL A 58 13.88 1.52 -9.81
CA VAL A 58 12.56 1.18 -10.34
C VAL A 58 11.69 2.44 -10.33
N ARG A 59 11.34 2.93 -11.50
CA ARG A 59 10.47 4.10 -11.65
C ARG A 59 9.03 3.66 -11.89
N ALA A 60 8.11 4.19 -11.12
CA ALA A 60 6.71 3.88 -11.29
C ALA A 60 5.82 5.12 -11.13
N VAL A 61 4.72 5.12 -11.86
CA VAL A 61 3.59 6.00 -11.56
C VAL A 61 2.77 5.31 -10.50
N ALA A 62 2.42 6.03 -9.44
CA ALA A 62 1.57 5.50 -8.37
C ALA A 62 0.46 6.50 -8.07
N GLY A 63 -0.76 6.00 -7.96
CA GLY A 63 -1.89 6.72 -7.43
C GLY A 63 -1.79 6.87 -5.91
N ARG A 64 -2.56 7.79 -5.36
CA ARG A 64 -2.66 7.98 -3.92
C ARG A 64 -3.30 6.73 -3.29
N GLY A 65 -2.67 6.13 -2.27
CA GLY A 65 -3.10 4.88 -1.63
C GLY A 65 -2.83 3.61 -2.44
N GLU A 66 -2.23 3.73 -3.64
CA GLU A 66 -1.89 2.57 -4.45
C GLU A 66 -0.63 1.89 -3.91
N LYS A 67 -0.73 0.56 -3.75
CA LYS A 67 0.36 -0.29 -3.31
C LYS A 67 1.16 -0.77 -4.52
N LYS A 68 2.46 -0.51 -4.50
CA LYS A 68 3.44 -1.11 -5.42
C LYS A 68 4.03 -2.34 -4.76
N ARG A 69 4.14 -3.41 -5.53
CA ARG A 69 4.70 -4.68 -5.11
C ARG A 69 5.94 -4.98 -5.88
N PHE A 70 6.89 -5.58 -5.18
CA PHE A 70 8.17 -6.01 -5.73
C PHE A 70 8.43 -7.45 -5.29
N ALA A 71 9.03 -8.22 -6.15
CA ALA A 71 9.60 -9.51 -5.81
C ALA A 71 10.98 -9.65 -6.44
N ILE A 72 11.82 -10.48 -5.83
CA ILE A 72 13.07 -10.93 -6.38
C ILE A 72 13.09 -12.45 -6.28
N THR A 73 13.37 -13.13 -7.37
CA THR A 73 13.35 -14.61 -7.44
C THR A 73 14.62 -15.12 -8.08
N SER A 74 15.18 -16.22 -7.54
CA SER A 74 16.24 -16.96 -8.22
C SER A 74 15.69 -17.66 -9.49
N ASP A 75 16.58 -18.06 -10.40
CA ASP A 75 16.21 -18.68 -11.67
C ASP A 75 15.41 -19.99 -11.48
N ASP A 76 15.70 -20.73 -10.42
CA ASP A 76 15.03 -21.97 -10.04
C ASP A 76 13.83 -21.77 -9.10
N TRP A 77 13.49 -20.53 -8.75
CA TRP A 77 12.41 -20.13 -7.83
C TRP A 77 12.54 -20.65 -6.40
N THR A 78 13.69 -21.20 -6.02
CA THR A 78 13.91 -21.72 -4.66
C THR A 78 14.13 -20.61 -3.64
N LEU A 79 14.65 -19.45 -4.08
CA LEU A 79 14.86 -18.26 -3.27
C LEU A 79 13.99 -17.14 -3.76
N GLN A 80 13.28 -16.50 -2.84
CA GLN A 80 12.41 -15.37 -3.16
C GLN A 80 12.28 -14.42 -1.98
N ALA A 81 12.10 -13.15 -2.29
CA ALA A 81 11.74 -12.13 -1.31
C ALA A 81 10.72 -11.17 -1.91
N PHE A 82 9.89 -10.59 -1.06
CA PHE A 82 8.80 -9.69 -1.43
C PHE A 82 8.89 -8.39 -0.63
N ALA A 83 8.48 -7.31 -1.27
CA ALA A 83 8.30 -6.02 -0.63
C ALA A 83 7.06 -5.30 -1.17
N GLU A 84 6.46 -4.47 -0.35
CA GLU A 84 5.36 -3.59 -0.73
C GLU A 84 5.66 -2.17 -0.28
N ALA A 85 5.24 -1.18 -1.08
CA ALA A 85 5.34 0.22 -0.72
C ALA A 85 4.08 0.97 -1.17
N VAL A 86 3.59 1.88 -0.33
CA VAL A 86 2.53 2.84 -0.67
C VAL A 86 3.15 4.23 -0.66
N PRO A 87 3.56 4.77 -1.83
CA PRO A 87 4.34 6.02 -1.88
C PRO A 87 3.53 7.25 -1.45
N PHE A 88 2.23 7.22 -1.64
CA PHE A 88 1.32 8.31 -1.28
C PHE A 88 0.17 7.76 -0.45
N PRO A 89 0.37 7.45 0.84
CA PRO A 89 -0.67 6.84 1.65
C PRO A 89 -1.87 7.77 1.83
N ILE A 90 -3.04 7.17 2.02
CA ILE A 90 -4.25 7.85 2.45
C ILE A 90 -4.41 7.56 3.93
N GLU A 91 -3.91 8.46 4.76
CA GLU A 91 -3.87 8.26 6.20
C GLU A 91 -3.99 9.56 6.97
N GLN A 92 -4.39 9.46 8.23
CA GLN A 92 -4.49 10.57 9.17
C GLN A 92 -4.20 10.07 10.58
N THR A 93 -3.51 10.90 11.37
CA THR A 93 -3.28 10.66 12.80
C THR A 93 -3.81 11.85 13.60
N VAL A 94 -4.61 11.59 14.63
CA VAL A 94 -5.15 12.59 15.55
C VAL A 94 -5.10 12.03 16.96
N ASN A 95 -4.43 12.72 17.88
CA ASN A 95 -4.31 12.36 19.30
C ASN A 95 -3.86 10.90 19.53
N GLY A 96 -2.97 10.37 18.66
CA GLY A 96 -2.46 9.00 18.72
C GLY A 96 -3.38 7.94 18.11
N CYS A 97 -4.57 8.30 17.64
CA CYS A 97 -5.39 7.43 16.81
C CYS A 97 -4.96 7.59 15.34
N HIS A 98 -4.66 6.50 14.69
CA HIS A 98 -4.23 6.47 13.30
C HIS A 98 -5.25 5.72 12.45
N LEU A 99 -5.63 6.28 11.31
CA LEU A 99 -6.56 5.69 10.34
C LEU A 99 -5.95 5.75 8.95
N TRP A 100 -5.99 4.63 8.21
CA TRP A 100 -5.50 4.57 6.84
C TRP A 100 -6.36 3.69 5.95
N VAL A 101 -6.22 3.89 4.64
CA VAL A 101 -6.96 3.17 3.60
C VAL A 101 -5.99 2.44 2.69
N GLU A 102 -6.23 1.15 2.51
CA GLU A 102 -5.54 0.30 1.54
C GLU A 102 -6.51 -0.09 0.43
N MET A 103 -6.08 0.04 -0.82
CA MET A 103 -6.85 -0.41 -1.97
C MET A 103 -6.88 -1.94 -2.01
N SER A 104 -8.07 -2.55 -2.06
CA SER A 104 -8.27 -4.00 -2.17
C SER A 104 -8.81 -4.45 -3.53
N ALA A 105 -9.33 -3.51 -4.34
CA ALA A 105 -9.72 -3.72 -5.72
C ALA A 105 -9.28 -2.53 -6.59
N PRO A 106 -9.01 -2.72 -7.90
CA PRO A 106 -8.65 -1.63 -8.81
C PRO A 106 -9.67 -0.49 -8.75
N ASN A 107 -9.22 0.73 -9.05
CA ASN A 107 -10.06 1.94 -9.06
C ASN A 107 -10.77 2.23 -7.73
N TYR A 108 -10.23 1.76 -6.59
CA TYR A 108 -10.88 1.90 -5.26
C TYR A 108 -12.32 1.38 -5.24
N GLN A 109 -12.65 0.44 -6.10
CA GLN A 109 -13.95 -0.26 -6.04
C GLN A 109 -14.09 -1.11 -4.78
N GLY A 110 -12.97 -1.46 -4.16
CA GLY A 110 -12.90 -2.03 -2.83
C GLY A 110 -11.71 -1.46 -2.08
N VAL A 111 -11.89 -1.19 -0.79
CA VAL A 111 -10.84 -0.74 0.11
C VAL A 111 -10.89 -1.48 1.43
N VAL A 112 -9.76 -1.59 2.09
CA VAL A 112 -9.65 -1.97 3.49
C VAL A 112 -9.29 -0.72 4.28
N VAL A 113 -10.16 -0.35 5.21
CA VAL A 113 -9.88 0.71 6.18
C VAL A 113 -9.34 0.08 7.43
N ARG A 114 -8.21 0.58 7.90
CA ARG A 114 -7.56 0.13 9.13
C ARG A 114 -7.37 1.29 10.07
N GLY A 115 -7.48 1.01 11.36
CA GLY A 115 -7.25 1.97 12.43
C GLY A 115 -6.46 1.35 13.58
N SER A 116 -5.71 2.18 14.28
CA SER A 116 -4.94 1.79 15.47
C SER A 116 -4.85 2.93 16.50
N GLY A 117 -4.34 2.62 17.69
CA GLY A 117 -4.18 3.60 18.76
C GLY A 117 -5.46 3.83 19.57
N PHE A 118 -6.50 3.01 19.38
CA PHE A 118 -7.68 2.94 20.25
C PHE A 118 -7.39 2.19 21.54
N GLN A 119 -8.23 2.34 22.55
CA GLN A 119 -8.11 1.49 23.73
C GLN A 119 -8.59 0.06 23.41
N PRO A 120 -8.07 -0.97 24.07
CA PRO A 120 -8.58 -2.33 23.94
C PRO A 120 -10.08 -2.42 24.13
N SER A 121 -10.78 -2.98 23.14
CA SER A 121 -12.24 -3.17 23.13
C SER A 121 -13.05 -1.86 23.27
N GLU A 122 -12.44 -0.69 23.02
CA GLU A 122 -13.12 0.60 23.06
C GLU A 122 -14.28 0.67 22.07
N SER A 123 -15.39 1.28 22.49
CA SER A 123 -16.52 1.53 21.59
C SER A 123 -16.18 2.64 20.59
N LEU A 124 -16.28 2.32 19.31
CA LEU A 124 -15.98 3.19 18.17
C LEU A 124 -17.28 3.62 17.50
N THR A 125 -17.48 4.91 17.29
CA THR A 125 -18.48 5.40 16.35
C THR A 125 -17.83 5.51 14.96
N VAL A 126 -18.24 4.64 14.04
CA VAL A 126 -17.76 4.62 12.66
C VAL A 126 -18.81 5.26 11.77
N ASP A 127 -18.45 6.36 11.13
CA ASP A 127 -19.26 7.09 10.16
C ASP A 127 -18.70 6.90 8.76
N LEU A 128 -19.50 6.28 7.89
CA LEU A 128 -19.17 6.04 6.49
C LEU A 128 -20.02 6.97 5.64
N ALA A 129 -19.39 7.71 4.72
CA ALA A 129 -20.12 8.55 3.78
C ALA A 129 -19.56 8.40 2.36
N SER A 130 -20.47 8.34 1.37
CA SER A 130 -20.15 8.38 -0.06
C SER A 130 -21.19 9.25 -0.77
N GLY A 131 -20.83 10.50 -1.07
CA GLY A 131 -21.79 11.49 -1.57
C GLY A 131 -22.91 11.76 -0.56
N ALA A 132 -24.15 11.51 -0.96
CA ALA A 132 -25.34 11.64 -0.09
C ALA A 132 -25.70 10.32 0.63
N GLU A 133 -25.01 9.24 0.34
CA GLU A 133 -25.20 7.92 0.95
C GLU A 133 -24.22 7.71 2.08
N GLY A 134 -24.62 6.98 3.11
CA GLY A 134 -23.75 6.66 4.24
C GLY A 134 -24.53 6.21 5.46
N GLY A 135 -23.81 6.05 6.56
CA GLY A 135 -24.41 5.63 7.82
C GLY A 135 -23.41 5.56 8.96
N LYS A 136 -23.94 5.58 10.17
CA LYS A 136 -23.18 5.46 11.41
C LYS A 136 -23.42 4.09 12.05
N GLN A 137 -22.35 3.51 12.55
CA GLN A 137 -22.39 2.24 13.27
C GLN A 137 -21.57 2.36 14.55
N GLN A 138 -22.02 1.63 15.58
CA GLN A 138 -21.25 1.41 16.80
C GLN A 138 -20.57 0.05 16.69
N LEU A 139 -19.25 0.03 16.80
CA LEU A 139 -18.41 -1.17 16.73
C LEU A 139 -17.41 -1.11 17.87
N ASN A 140 -16.71 -2.20 18.13
CA ASN A 140 -15.65 -2.21 19.13
C ASN A 140 -14.29 -2.39 18.45
N ALA A 141 -13.27 -1.72 18.97
CA ALA A 141 -11.88 -2.02 18.66
C ALA A 141 -11.56 -3.47 19.07
N THR A 142 -10.55 -4.04 18.45
CA THR A 142 -10.04 -5.36 18.88
C THR A 142 -9.39 -5.27 20.27
N PRO A 143 -9.09 -6.40 20.94
CA PRO A 143 -8.32 -6.40 22.19
C PRO A 143 -6.94 -5.73 22.05
N GLU A 144 -6.38 -5.63 20.84
CA GLU A 144 -5.11 -4.94 20.55
C GLU A 144 -5.30 -3.43 20.25
N GLY A 145 -6.53 -2.91 20.37
CA GLY A 145 -6.84 -1.50 20.09
C GLY A 145 -6.78 -1.15 18.60
N THR A 146 -7.15 -2.10 17.74
CA THR A 146 -7.19 -1.89 16.29
C THR A 146 -8.61 -2.00 15.72
N TYR A 147 -8.77 -1.52 14.49
CA TYR A 147 -9.99 -1.62 13.71
C TYR A 147 -9.66 -2.04 12.28
N THR A 148 -10.49 -2.88 11.68
CA THR A 148 -10.36 -3.25 10.27
C THR A 148 -11.74 -3.47 9.68
N ALA A 149 -12.02 -2.85 8.52
CA ALA A 149 -13.23 -3.09 7.76
C ALA A 149 -12.95 -3.08 6.26
N ALA A 150 -13.61 -3.98 5.52
CA ALA A 150 -13.67 -3.91 4.07
C ALA A 150 -14.88 -3.06 3.65
N ILE A 151 -14.68 -2.14 2.72
CA ILE A 151 -15.70 -1.21 2.23
C ILE A 151 -15.75 -1.29 0.71
N LEU A 152 -16.97 -1.35 0.15
CA LEU A 152 -17.26 -1.23 -1.27
C LEU A 152 -17.96 0.11 -1.48
N PRO A 153 -17.21 1.20 -1.71
CA PRO A 153 -17.81 2.52 -1.85
C PRO A 153 -18.62 2.61 -3.14
N SER A 154 -19.83 3.09 -3.04
CA SER A 154 -20.72 3.27 -4.18
C SER A 154 -21.69 4.42 -3.92
N VAL A 155 -22.29 4.93 -5.00
CA VAL A 155 -23.45 5.83 -4.98
C VAL A 155 -24.35 5.43 -6.14
N LYS A 156 -25.65 5.24 -5.89
CA LYS A 156 -26.60 4.84 -6.91
C LYS A 156 -26.54 5.75 -8.14
N GLY A 157 -26.33 5.14 -9.31
CA GLY A 157 -26.27 5.85 -10.59
C GLY A 157 -24.97 6.61 -10.87
N LYS A 158 -23.94 6.50 -10.01
CA LYS A 158 -22.60 7.10 -10.25
C LYS A 158 -21.56 6.02 -10.52
N LYS A 159 -20.62 6.34 -11.42
CA LYS A 159 -19.47 5.47 -11.75
C LYS A 159 -18.23 5.78 -10.94
N SER A 160 -18.20 6.92 -10.28
CA SER A 160 -17.09 7.38 -9.45
C SER A 160 -17.53 8.43 -8.45
N GLY A 161 -16.71 8.66 -7.42
CA GLY A 161 -16.98 9.67 -6.40
C GLY A 161 -15.89 9.76 -5.36
N LYS A 162 -16.25 10.36 -4.23
CA LYS A 162 -15.42 10.40 -3.03
C LYS A 162 -16.17 9.72 -1.89
N ALA A 163 -15.44 8.94 -1.11
CA ALA A 163 -15.93 8.37 0.13
C ALA A 163 -15.07 8.86 1.29
N SER A 164 -15.63 8.85 2.49
CA SER A 164 -14.91 9.14 3.71
C SER A 164 -15.29 8.16 4.81
N VAL A 165 -14.35 7.95 5.71
CA VAL A 165 -14.52 7.19 6.94
C VAL A 165 -14.06 8.06 8.08
N THR A 166 -14.92 8.24 9.08
CA THR A 166 -14.57 8.89 10.34
C THR A 166 -14.75 7.91 11.48
N ILE A 167 -13.75 7.78 12.33
CA ILE A 167 -13.83 7.01 13.57
C ILE A 167 -13.71 7.97 14.73
N SER A 168 -14.70 7.93 15.62
CA SER A 168 -14.76 8.79 16.80
C SER A 168 -14.82 7.96 18.07
N THR A 169 -14.03 8.38 19.06
CA THR A 169 -14.02 7.91 20.44
C THR A 169 -14.00 9.14 21.37
N PRO A 170 -14.15 8.98 22.70
CA PRO A 170 -13.94 10.11 23.62
C PRO A 170 -12.56 10.76 23.53
N LYS A 171 -11.54 10.01 23.09
CA LYS A 171 -10.15 10.47 23.02
C LYS A 171 -9.80 11.17 21.71
N CYS A 172 -10.35 10.70 20.59
CA CYS A 172 -9.99 11.18 19.27
C CYS A 172 -11.16 11.11 18.28
N SER A 173 -11.08 11.94 17.24
CA SER A 173 -11.92 11.80 16.04
C SER A 173 -10.98 11.93 14.84
N VAL A 174 -10.83 10.84 14.10
CA VAL A 174 -9.90 10.75 12.96
C VAL A 174 -10.68 10.39 11.70
N ALA A 175 -10.38 11.07 10.58
CA ALA A 175 -11.10 10.91 9.33
C ALA A 175 -10.13 10.76 8.15
N VAL A 176 -10.48 9.91 7.20
CA VAL A 176 -9.80 9.80 5.91
C VAL A 176 -10.80 9.93 4.77
N GLN A 177 -10.36 10.50 3.65
CA GLN A 177 -11.15 10.61 2.44
C GLN A 177 -10.38 10.01 1.27
N PHE A 178 -11.07 9.26 0.44
CA PHE A 178 -10.49 8.60 -0.74
C PHE A 178 -11.43 8.64 -1.94
N PRO A 179 -10.89 8.67 -3.17
CA PRO A 179 -11.68 8.55 -4.39
C PRO A 179 -12.09 7.10 -4.61
N TRP A 180 -13.12 6.85 -5.42
CA TRP A 180 -13.51 5.52 -5.89
C TRP A 180 -14.07 5.60 -7.31
N GLY A 181 -14.00 4.45 -8.03
CA GLY A 181 -14.57 4.27 -9.36
C GLY A 181 -13.71 4.81 -10.51
N ASP A 182 -14.32 5.01 -11.67
CA ASP A 182 -13.63 5.39 -12.89
C ASP A 182 -12.87 6.72 -12.77
N GLY A 183 -11.61 6.74 -13.21
CA GLY A 183 -10.77 7.94 -13.20
C GLY A 183 -10.16 8.30 -11.84
N SER A 184 -10.35 7.48 -10.80
CA SER A 184 -9.77 7.70 -9.46
C SER A 184 -8.24 7.67 -9.42
N TYR A 185 -7.58 7.09 -10.44
CA TYR A 185 -6.12 7.03 -10.59
C TYR A 185 -5.46 8.26 -11.20
N ARG A 186 -6.23 9.22 -11.71
CA ARG A 186 -5.59 10.40 -12.30
C ARG A 186 -4.92 11.21 -11.20
N ILE A 187 -3.59 11.16 -11.20
CA ILE A 187 -2.74 12.05 -10.41
C ILE A 187 -3.09 13.47 -10.84
N GLN A 188 -3.58 14.26 -9.90
CA GLN A 188 -3.65 15.72 -10.05
C GLN A 188 -2.29 16.33 -9.80
#